data_867c1498e4fb2759ddb7ecdba4c01f37
#
_entry.id   867c1498e4fb2759ddb7ecdba4c01f37
#
_cell.length_a   1.000
_cell.length_b   1.000
_cell.length_c   1.000
_cell.angle_alpha   90.00
_cell.angle_beta   90.00
_cell.angle_gamma   90.00
#
_symmetry.space_group_name_H-M   'P 1'
#
loop_
_entity.id
_entity.type
_entity.pdbx_description
1 polymer ?
#
loop_
_entity_poly.entity_id
_entity_poly.type
_entity_poly.pdbx_seq_one_letter_code
_entity_poly.pdbx_strand_id
1 'polypeptide(L)'
;MSGKDESIFSKSALMGTKPGKQIIKQGLFKSKGFKQFNHYKEEAENTFPEFAKRFAKNLFDQINSDESPNTTQQKFAEEVGSTEIILNASEIDPIKSKLQDFDTLHDRVLRILNSNFVKMTFPVFNGLFDASTDYFKDDPTTNMREDIVDGHIIAIDLSEPMDRIVDKDEDLEYLDDYKLMNPYILKLAREKISKGGEDVLKEFEEGFKQARIGQYLDTKLKDKPTSITEEELVESYKKYRSVMGTAGQNMALSREPLGEIFHIGMAKAAESVGCGNEI
;
A
#
# COMPACT_ATOMS: atom_id res chain seq x y z
N MET A 1 7.68 26.47 17.76
CA MET A 1 8.61 26.27 16.64
C MET A 1 7.80 25.59 15.56
N SER A 2 7.41 26.31 14.50
CA SER A 2 6.61 25.76 13.41
C SER A 2 7.54 24.91 12.53
N GLY A 3 7.43 23.60 12.66
CA GLY A 3 8.03 22.69 11.69
C GLY A 3 7.45 23.01 10.30
N LYS A 4 8.28 23.44 9.39
CA LYS A 4 7.94 23.49 7.98
C LYS A 4 7.72 22.05 7.58
N ASP A 5 6.48 21.66 7.32
CA ASP A 5 6.13 20.46 6.56
C ASP A 5 6.82 20.57 5.19
N GLU A 6 8.05 20.09 5.07
CA GLU A 6 8.67 19.95 3.76
C GLU A 6 7.92 18.83 3.06
N SER A 7 7.13 19.22 2.07
CA SER A 7 6.42 18.30 1.19
C SER A 7 7.37 17.22 0.68
N ILE A 8 6.98 15.96 0.76
CA ILE A 8 7.69 14.78 0.24
C ILE A 8 8.17 15.01 -1.20
N PHE A 9 7.45 15.82 -1.96
CA PHE A 9 7.79 16.29 -3.29
C PHE A 9 8.40 17.70 -3.25
N SER A 10 9.42 17.91 -2.42
CA SER A 10 10.07 19.21 -2.43
C SER A 10 10.66 19.50 -3.82
N LYS A 11 10.53 20.74 -4.25
CA LYS A 11 11.10 21.21 -5.51
C LYS A 11 12.60 20.86 -5.65
N SER A 12 13.32 20.81 -4.51
CA SER A 12 14.73 20.43 -4.43
C SER A 12 14.98 18.96 -4.77
N ALA A 13 14.11 18.04 -4.32
CA ALA A 13 14.25 16.61 -4.61
C ALA A 13 14.13 16.30 -6.10
N LEU A 14 13.20 16.97 -6.80
CA LEU A 14 13.01 16.80 -8.23
C LEU A 14 14.07 17.52 -9.09
N MET A 15 14.70 18.59 -8.59
CA MET A 15 15.72 19.35 -9.34
C MET A 15 16.96 18.52 -9.68
N GLY A 16 17.22 17.41 -8.97
CA GLY A 16 18.35 16.52 -9.25
C GLY A 16 18.22 15.68 -10.52
N THR A 17 17.02 15.52 -11.07
CA THR A 17 16.76 14.64 -12.21
C THR A 17 16.39 15.41 -13.49
N LYS A 18 16.71 14.85 -14.68
CA LYS A 18 16.29 15.46 -15.95
C LYS A 18 14.77 15.53 -16.10
N PRO A 19 14.02 14.43 -15.84
CA PRO A 19 12.55 14.46 -15.85
C PRO A 19 11.98 15.45 -14.83
N GLY A 20 12.53 15.50 -13.61
CA GLY A 20 12.09 16.41 -12.56
C GLY A 20 12.20 17.88 -12.97
N LYS A 21 13.31 18.28 -13.62
CA LYS A 21 13.48 19.64 -14.16
C LYS A 21 12.43 19.98 -15.21
N GLN A 22 12.08 19.02 -16.06
CA GLN A 22 11.05 19.21 -17.08
C GLN A 22 9.66 19.41 -16.45
N ILE A 23 9.30 18.62 -15.47
CA ILE A 23 8.01 18.74 -14.76
C ILE A 23 7.91 20.03 -13.96
N ILE A 24 8.98 20.44 -13.27
CA ILE A 24 9.03 21.76 -12.62
C ILE A 24 8.80 22.87 -13.62
N LYS A 25 9.44 22.79 -14.77
CA LYS A 25 9.27 23.77 -15.87
C LYS A 25 7.84 23.79 -16.41
N GLN A 26 7.18 22.64 -16.47
CA GLN A 26 5.78 22.50 -16.89
C GLN A 26 4.76 22.92 -15.83
N GLY A 27 5.22 23.21 -14.60
CA GLY A 27 4.37 23.79 -13.56
C GLY A 27 3.55 22.78 -12.75
N LEU A 28 4.02 21.54 -12.62
CA LEU A 28 3.34 20.51 -11.82
C LEU A 28 2.96 21.01 -10.41
N PHE A 29 3.86 21.75 -9.74
CA PHE A 29 3.59 22.34 -8.42
C PHE A 29 2.48 23.41 -8.40
N LYS A 30 1.99 23.80 -9.57
CA LYS A 30 0.81 24.66 -9.70
C LYS A 30 -0.46 23.87 -9.92
N SER A 31 -0.36 22.53 -10.06
CA SER A 31 -1.51 21.67 -10.26
C SER A 31 -2.50 21.75 -9.09
N LYS A 32 -3.74 21.43 -9.37
CA LYS A 32 -4.80 21.38 -8.36
C LYS A 32 -4.46 20.39 -7.25
N GLY A 33 -3.95 19.20 -7.61
CA GLY A 33 -3.60 18.15 -6.66
C GLY A 33 -2.60 18.61 -5.60
N PHE A 34 -1.50 19.27 -5.99
CA PHE A 34 -0.54 19.80 -5.02
C PHE A 34 -1.08 20.94 -4.15
N LYS A 35 -1.97 21.78 -4.68
CA LYS A 35 -2.57 22.88 -3.91
C LYS A 35 -3.59 22.40 -2.88
N GLN A 36 -4.22 21.27 -3.13
CA GLN A 36 -5.33 20.76 -2.34
C GLN A 36 -4.92 19.67 -1.32
N PHE A 37 -3.63 19.41 -1.14
CA PHE A 37 -3.18 18.34 -0.26
C PHE A 37 -3.80 18.40 1.15
N ASN A 38 -3.91 19.59 1.75
CA ASN A 38 -4.55 19.75 3.06
C ASN A 38 -6.06 19.48 3.01
N HIS A 39 -6.71 19.77 1.89
CA HIS A 39 -8.11 19.44 1.70
C HIS A 39 -8.34 17.92 1.73
N TYR A 40 -7.43 17.13 1.15
CA TYR A 40 -7.53 15.67 1.19
C TYR A 40 -7.37 15.08 2.59
N LYS A 41 -6.68 15.76 3.52
CA LYS A 41 -6.64 15.33 4.92
C LYS A 41 -8.02 15.47 5.58
N GLU A 42 -8.69 16.59 5.37
CA GLU A 42 -10.05 16.81 5.90
C GLU A 42 -11.05 15.86 5.24
N GLU A 43 -10.91 15.62 3.94
CA GLU A 43 -11.73 14.65 3.21
C GLU A 43 -11.49 13.23 3.72
N ALA A 44 -10.24 12.85 4.02
CA ALA A 44 -9.91 11.55 4.59
C ALA A 44 -10.64 11.29 5.92
N GLU A 45 -10.65 12.27 6.81
CA GLU A 45 -11.36 12.15 8.10
C GLU A 45 -12.87 11.93 7.90
N ASN A 46 -13.46 12.61 6.93
CA ASN A 46 -14.89 12.50 6.63
C ASN A 46 -15.27 11.19 5.91
N THR A 47 -14.38 10.68 5.04
CA THR A 47 -14.64 9.50 4.21
C THR A 47 -14.22 8.19 4.88
N PHE A 48 -13.35 8.24 5.87
CA PHE A 48 -12.80 7.07 6.55
C PHE A 48 -13.85 6.05 7.01
N PRO A 49 -14.94 6.44 7.71
CA PRO A 49 -15.94 5.47 8.18
C PRO A 49 -16.63 4.73 7.04
N GLU A 50 -17.00 5.43 5.97
CA GLU A 50 -17.65 4.82 4.80
C GLU A 50 -16.67 3.98 3.99
N PHE A 51 -15.42 4.41 3.86
CA PHE A 51 -14.36 3.62 3.23
C PHE A 51 -14.17 2.28 3.96
N ALA A 52 -13.97 2.34 5.28
CA ALA A 52 -13.76 1.15 6.10
C ALA A 52 -14.95 0.18 6.02
N LYS A 53 -16.19 0.70 6.08
CA LYS A 53 -17.41 -0.09 5.97
C LYS A 53 -17.57 -0.75 4.60
N ARG A 54 -17.33 0.02 3.52
CA ARG A 54 -17.40 -0.48 2.13
C ARG A 54 -16.35 -1.58 1.91
N PHE A 55 -15.15 -1.37 2.40
CA PHE A 55 -14.09 -2.35 2.31
C PHE A 55 -14.41 -3.61 3.11
N ALA A 56 -14.84 -3.47 4.37
CA ALA A 56 -15.25 -4.60 5.20
C ALA A 56 -16.38 -5.41 4.53
N LYS A 57 -17.34 -4.74 3.86
CA LYS A 57 -18.41 -5.42 3.13
C LYS A 57 -17.89 -6.27 1.97
N ASN A 58 -16.98 -5.72 1.17
CA ASN A 58 -16.39 -6.46 0.05
C ASN A 58 -15.57 -7.67 0.54
N LEU A 59 -14.81 -7.49 1.61
CA LEU A 59 -14.03 -8.56 2.23
C LEU A 59 -14.93 -9.65 2.82
N PHE A 60 -16.01 -9.25 3.50
CA PHE A 60 -17.02 -10.14 4.04
C PHE A 60 -17.66 -11.02 2.94
N ASP A 61 -18.04 -10.40 1.82
CA ASP A 61 -18.64 -11.12 0.70
C ASP A 61 -17.64 -12.13 0.08
N GLN A 62 -16.37 -11.77 -0.07
CA GLN A 62 -15.34 -12.68 -0.57
C GLN A 62 -15.07 -13.86 0.37
N ILE A 63 -14.90 -13.60 1.67
CA ILE A 63 -14.66 -14.66 2.67
C ILE A 63 -15.84 -15.62 2.73
N ASN A 64 -17.08 -15.10 2.71
CA ASN A 64 -18.28 -15.94 2.81
C ASN A 64 -18.57 -16.73 1.52
N SER A 65 -18.22 -16.21 0.36
CA SER A 65 -18.42 -16.90 -0.92
C SER A 65 -17.34 -17.94 -1.23
N ASP A 66 -16.23 -17.95 -0.50
CA ASP A 66 -15.18 -18.95 -0.71
C ASP A 66 -15.56 -20.31 -0.12
N GLU A 67 -15.77 -21.29 -0.99
CA GLU A 67 -16.08 -22.67 -0.63
C GLU A 67 -14.83 -23.49 -0.26
N SER A 68 -13.64 -22.97 -0.56
CA SER A 68 -12.37 -23.68 -0.39
C SER A 68 -11.29 -22.81 0.28
N PRO A 69 -11.54 -22.23 1.47
CA PRO A 69 -10.63 -21.26 2.11
C PRO A 69 -9.25 -21.86 2.41
N ASN A 70 -9.17 -23.16 2.66
CA ASN A 70 -7.90 -23.87 2.83
C ASN A 70 -7.04 -23.80 1.55
N THR A 71 -7.63 -24.03 0.39
CA THR A 71 -6.94 -23.89 -0.90
C THR A 71 -6.51 -22.45 -1.17
N THR A 72 -7.33 -21.49 -0.81
CA THR A 72 -7.01 -20.06 -0.92
C THR A 72 -5.81 -19.70 -0.06
N GLN A 73 -5.75 -20.17 1.19
CA GLN A 73 -4.62 -19.98 2.09
C GLN A 73 -3.34 -20.60 1.53
N GLN A 74 -3.39 -21.83 1.03
CA GLN A 74 -2.23 -22.52 0.47
C GLN A 74 -1.65 -21.77 -0.75
N LYS A 75 -2.51 -21.39 -1.70
CA LYS A 75 -2.07 -20.61 -2.88
C LYS A 75 -1.44 -19.28 -2.48
N PHE A 76 -2.01 -18.61 -1.49
CA PHE A 76 -1.45 -17.38 -0.98
C PHE A 76 -0.07 -17.58 -0.34
N ALA A 77 0.11 -18.65 0.45
CA ALA A 77 1.41 -18.99 1.03
C ALA A 77 2.48 -19.28 -0.04
N GLU A 78 2.12 -20.02 -1.08
CA GLU A 78 3.00 -20.28 -2.23
C GLU A 78 3.39 -18.97 -2.94
N GLU A 79 2.41 -18.10 -3.14
CA GLU A 79 2.62 -16.81 -3.78
C GLU A 79 3.54 -15.91 -2.98
N VAL A 80 3.34 -15.76 -1.67
CA VAL A 80 4.17 -14.89 -0.83
C VAL A 80 5.47 -15.54 -0.35
N GLY A 81 5.60 -16.87 -0.51
CA GLY A 81 6.80 -17.62 -0.16
C GLY A 81 7.00 -17.78 1.35
N SER A 82 5.92 -17.69 2.15
CA SER A 82 5.94 -17.85 3.60
C SER A 82 4.77 -18.69 4.08
N THR A 83 5.04 -19.59 5.04
CA THR A 83 4.00 -20.38 5.71
C THR A 83 3.56 -19.75 7.04
N GLU A 84 4.26 -18.77 7.54
CA GLU A 84 3.95 -18.11 8.82
C GLU A 84 2.67 -17.28 8.78
N ILE A 85 2.28 -16.85 7.58
CA ILE A 85 1.12 -15.99 7.34
C ILE A 85 -0.18 -16.77 7.05
N ILE A 86 -0.14 -18.10 7.11
CA ILE A 86 -1.32 -18.94 6.89
C ILE A 86 -1.79 -19.60 8.18
N LEU A 87 -3.04 -20.06 8.14
CA LEU A 87 -3.65 -20.85 9.18
C LEU A 87 -3.46 -22.34 8.92
N ASN A 88 -3.40 -23.14 10.00
CA ASN A 88 -3.58 -24.57 9.87
C ASN A 88 -5.03 -24.90 9.46
N ALA A 89 -5.22 -25.98 8.72
CA ALA A 89 -6.55 -26.37 8.22
C ALA A 89 -7.63 -26.48 9.33
N SER A 90 -7.24 -26.89 10.53
CA SER A 90 -8.15 -27.01 11.68
C SER A 90 -8.57 -25.67 12.29
N GLU A 91 -7.87 -24.59 11.98
CA GLU A 91 -8.12 -23.23 12.53
C GLU A 91 -9.01 -22.40 11.60
N ILE A 92 -9.08 -22.76 10.33
CA ILE A 92 -9.78 -21.97 9.30
C ILE A 92 -11.28 -21.85 9.58
N ASP A 93 -11.96 -22.99 9.82
CA ASP A 93 -13.42 -22.98 10.00
C ASP A 93 -13.87 -22.21 11.24
N PRO A 94 -13.23 -22.35 12.42
CA PRO A 94 -13.57 -21.56 13.59
C PRO A 94 -13.38 -20.04 13.35
N ILE A 95 -12.30 -19.65 12.69
CA ILE A 95 -12.00 -18.23 12.43
C ILE A 95 -12.94 -17.69 11.37
N LYS A 96 -13.18 -18.44 10.28
CA LYS A 96 -14.16 -18.06 9.25
C LYS A 96 -15.54 -17.86 9.88
N SER A 97 -15.99 -18.77 10.74
CA SER A 97 -17.26 -18.66 11.44
C SER A 97 -17.36 -17.38 12.31
N LYS A 98 -16.27 -17.01 12.97
CA LYS A 98 -16.17 -15.77 13.74
C LYS A 98 -16.27 -14.53 12.84
N LEU A 99 -15.59 -14.53 11.70
CA LEU A 99 -15.60 -13.41 10.73
C LEU A 99 -16.87 -13.36 9.86
N GLN A 100 -17.79 -14.34 10.00
CA GLN A 100 -19.14 -14.26 9.48
C GLN A 100 -20.05 -13.31 10.28
N ASP A 101 -19.61 -12.82 11.43
CA ASP A 101 -20.18 -11.64 12.07
C ASP A 101 -19.58 -10.38 11.45
N PHE A 102 -20.41 -9.61 10.75
CA PHE A 102 -19.96 -8.42 10.03
C PHE A 102 -19.35 -7.36 10.96
N ASP A 103 -19.88 -7.18 12.15
CA ASP A 103 -19.38 -6.19 13.10
C ASP A 103 -17.98 -6.57 13.59
N THR A 104 -17.73 -7.85 13.80
CA THR A 104 -16.40 -8.36 14.13
C THR A 104 -15.40 -8.10 12.99
N LEU A 105 -15.75 -8.45 11.77
CA LEU A 105 -14.88 -8.19 10.60
C LEU A 105 -14.61 -6.69 10.41
N HIS A 106 -15.64 -5.86 10.54
CA HIS A 106 -15.53 -4.41 10.42
C HIS A 106 -14.59 -3.82 11.49
N ASP A 107 -14.68 -4.29 12.75
CA ASP A 107 -13.74 -3.89 13.81
C ASP A 107 -12.28 -4.23 13.42
N ARG A 108 -12.01 -5.41 12.82
CA ARG A 108 -10.67 -5.78 12.36
C ARG A 108 -10.17 -4.82 11.28
N VAL A 109 -11.02 -4.50 10.32
CA VAL A 109 -10.69 -3.53 9.25
C VAL A 109 -10.39 -2.15 9.81
N LEU A 110 -11.20 -1.65 10.73
CA LEU A 110 -10.99 -0.34 11.38
C LEU A 110 -9.64 -0.27 12.11
N ARG A 111 -9.26 -1.33 12.81
CA ARG A 111 -7.99 -1.38 13.56
C ARG A 111 -6.78 -1.28 12.64
N ILE A 112 -6.82 -1.93 11.49
CA ILE A 112 -5.73 -1.89 10.51
C ILE A 112 -5.63 -0.49 9.88
N LEU A 113 -6.75 0.04 9.38
CA LEU A 113 -6.76 1.30 8.63
C LEU A 113 -6.46 2.55 9.48
N ASN A 114 -6.61 2.47 10.79
CA ASN A 114 -6.60 3.64 11.66
C ASN A 114 -5.25 4.38 11.72
N SER A 115 -4.14 3.75 11.36
CA SER A 115 -2.82 4.35 11.52
C SER A 115 -2.41 5.27 10.37
N ASN A 116 -2.60 4.85 9.13
CA ASN A 116 -2.01 5.50 7.97
C ASN A 116 -3.01 6.18 7.03
N PHE A 117 -4.27 5.71 6.99
CA PHE A 117 -5.27 6.19 6.02
C PHE A 117 -5.41 7.72 5.99
N VAL A 118 -5.75 8.33 7.12
CA VAL A 118 -6.00 9.78 7.20
C VAL A 118 -4.71 10.58 7.07
N LYS A 119 -3.61 10.08 7.63
CA LYS A 119 -2.37 10.84 7.72
C LYS A 119 -1.55 10.82 6.45
N MET A 120 -1.62 9.73 5.68
CA MET A 120 -0.68 9.50 4.58
C MET A 120 -1.36 8.98 3.32
N THR A 121 -1.90 7.77 3.33
CA THR A 121 -2.25 7.07 2.09
C THR A 121 -3.36 7.75 1.31
N PHE A 122 -4.46 8.08 1.93
CA PHE A 122 -5.56 8.78 1.26
C PHE A 122 -5.16 10.16 0.71
N PRO A 123 -4.61 11.10 1.51
CA PRO A 123 -4.28 12.43 1.01
C PRO A 123 -3.15 12.40 -0.04
N VAL A 124 -2.15 11.54 0.14
CA VAL A 124 -1.03 11.46 -0.81
C VAL A 124 -1.50 10.90 -2.16
N PHE A 125 -2.20 9.78 -2.17
CA PHE A 125 -2.59 9.15 -3.43
C PHE A 125 -3.63 9.96 -4.20
N ASN A 126 -4.62 10.52 -3.53
CA ASN A 126 -5.56 11.43 -4.18
C ASN A 126 -4.85 12.66 -4.75
N GLY A 127 -3.95 13.27 -4.00
CA GLY A 127 -3.17 14.41 -4.46
C GLY A 127 -2.30 14.10 -5.67
N LEU A 128 -1.64 12.94 -5.70
CA LEU A 128 -0.84 12.49 -6.83
C LEU A 128 -1.70 12.18 -8.05
N PHE A 129 -2.82 11.51 -7.86
CA PHE A 129 -3.73 11.18 -8.95
C PHE A 129 -4.28 12.44 -9.64
N ASP A 130 -4.75 13.41 -8.86
CA ASP A 130 -5.24 14.67 -9.40
C ASP A 130 -4.12 15.51 -10.04
N ALA A 131 -2.91 15.49 -9.47
CA ALA A 131 -1.76 16.13 -10.08
C ALA A 131 -1.40 15.50 -11.43
N SER A 132 -1.55 14.19 -11.56
CA SER A 132 -1.37 13.48 -12.83
C SER A 132 -2.42 13.87 -13.86
N THR A 133 -3.67 13.89 -13.47
CA THR A 133 -4.79 14.31 -14.32
C THR A 133 -4.59 15.74 -14.84
N ASP A 134 -4.23 16.67 -13.96
CA ASP A 134 -3.93 18.06 -14.35
C ASP A 134 -2.73 18.15 -15.32
N TYR A 135 -1.72 17.30 -15.12
CA TYR A 135 -0.52 17.29 -15.97
C TYR A 135 -0.83 16.78 -17.38
N PHE A 136 -1.54 15.66 -17.50
CA PHE A 136 -1.88 15.09 -18.80
C PHE A 136 -3.10 15.76 -19.45
N LYS A 137 -3.82 16.62 -18.71
CA LYS A 137 -5.03 17.30 -19.15
C LYS A 137 -6.13 16.33 -19.59
N ASP A 138 -6.25 15.25 -18.88
CA ASP A 138 -7.32 14.29 -19.05
C ASP A 138 -8.24 14.26 -17.83
N ASP A 139 -9.43 13.70 -18.01
CA ASP A 139 -10.44 13.57 -16.97
C ASP A 139 -10.83 12.09 -16.88
N PRO A 140 -10.01 11.27 -16.21
CA PRO A 140 -10.34 9.88 -15.99
C PRO A 140 -11.65 9.78 -15.20
N THR A 141 -12.41 8.73 -15.45
CA THR A 141 -13.68 8.54 -14.76
C THR A 141 -13.49 8.53 -13.24
N THR A 142 -14.44 9.09 -12.50
CA THR A 142 -14.40 9.10 -11.02
C THR A 142 -14.21 7.68 -10.48
N ASN A 143 -14.86 6.68 -11.07
CA ASN A 143 -14.72 5.28 -10.66
C ASN A 143 -13.28 4.76 -10.83
N MET A 144 -12.60 5.11 -11.94
CA MET A 144 -11.21 4.69 -12.14
C MET A 144 -10.30 5.28 -11.06
N ARG A 145 -10.45 6.56 -10.74
CA ARG A 145 -9.71 7.21 -9.65
C ARG A 145 -9.91 6.47 -8.32
N GLU A 146 -11.18 6.28 -7.93
CA GLU A 146 -11.50 5.58 -6.69
C GLU A 146 -10.90 4.17 -6.66
N ASP A 147 -11.03 3.41 -7.74
CA ASP A 147 -10.51 2.04 -7.78
C ASP A 147 -8.97 1.99 -7.65
N ILE A 148 -8.24 2.85 -8.37
CA ILE A 148 -6.77 2.88 -8.30
C ILE A 148 -6.29 3.33 -6.92
N VAL A 149 -6.85 4.42 -6.39
CA VAL A 149 -6.48 4.95 -5.07
C VAL A 149 -6.84 3.94 -3.98
N ASP A 150 -8.07 3.46 -3.94
CA ASP A 150 -8.54 2.47 -2.97
C ASP A 150 -7.72 1.18 -3.01
N GLY A 151 -7.43 0.68 -4.23
CA GLY A 151 -6.65 -0.55 -4.41
C GLY A 151 -5.26 -0.44 -3.78
N HIS A 152 -4.57 0.69 -3.94
CA HIS A 152 -3.26 0.91 -3.34
C HIS A 152 -3.33 1.18 -1.83
N ILE A 153 -4.35 1.90 -1.34
CA ILE A 153 -4.59 2.04 0.09
C ILE A 153 -4.77 0.67 0.73
N ILE A 154 -5.63 -0.18 0.14
CA ILE A 154 -5.88 -1.54 0.59
C ILE A 154 -4.56 -2.35 0.63
N ALA A 155 -3.80 -2.33 -0.46
CA ALA A 155 -2.56 -3.09 -0.54
C ALA A 155 -1.50 -2.65 0.48
N ILE A 156 -1.42 -1.36 0.79
CA ILE A 156 -0.38 -0.80 1.66
C ILE A 156 -0.82 -0.85 3.13
N ASP A 157 -1.96 -0.27 3.46
CA ASP A 157 -2.38 -0.17 4.86
C ASP A 157 -2.74 -1.54 5.45
N LEU A 158 -3.27 -2.45 4.62
CA LEU A 158 -3.66 -3.78 5.08
C LEU A 158 -2.55 -4.81 4.95
N SER A 159 -1.38 -4.46 4.42
CA SER A 159 -0.19 -5.30 4.49
C SER A 159 0.53 -5.21 5.84
N GLU A 160 0.25 -4.19 6.65
CA GLU A 160 0.87 -4.02 7.98
C GLU A 160 0.74 -5.27 8.86
N PRO A 161 -0.44 -5.94 9.01
CA PRO A 161 -0.51 -7.16 9.79
C PRO A 161 0.35 -8.29 9.23
N MET A 162 0.50 -8.41 7.90
CA MET A 162 1.41 -9.39 7.31
C MET A 162 2.85 -9.17 7.74
N ASP A 163 3.28 -7.94 7.70
CA ASP A 163 4.61 -7.53 8.13
C ASP A 163 4.88 -7.92 9.58
N ARG A 164 3.98 -7.56 10.48
CA ARG A 164 4.05 -7.88 11.91
C ARG A 164 4.00 -9.40 12.18
N ILE A 165 3.25 -10.16 11.38
CA ILE A 165 3.21 -11.63 11.47
C ILE A 165 4.58 -12.23 11.13
N VAL A 166 5.16 -11.78 10.01
CA VAL A 166 6.48 -12.26 9.54
C VAL A 166 7.58 -11.85 10.51
N ASP A 167 7.49 -10.65 11.06
CA ASP A 167 8.43 -10.11 12.04
C ASP A 167 8.26 -10.71 13.45
N LYS A 168 7.23 -11.52 13.67
CA LYS A 168 6.91 -12.18 14.95
C LYS A 168 6.65 -11.18 16.08
N ASP A 169 6.01 -10.07 15.75
CA ASP A 169 5.59 -9.09 16.74
C ASP A 169 4.54 -9.70 17.68
N GLU A 170 4.89 -9.87 18.95
CA GLU A 170 4.05 -10.56 19.95
C GLU A 170 2.78 -9.78 20.32
N ASP A 171 2.73 -8.49 20.03
CA ASP A 171 1.63 -7.59 20.43
C ASP A 171 0.47 -7.53 19.44
N LEU A 172 0.45 -8.33 18.38
CA LEU A 172 -0.62 -8.28 17.39
C LEU A 172 -1.86 -9.03 17.89
N GLU A 173 -2.84 -8.29 18.40
CA GLU A 173 -4.16 -8.86 18.68
C GLU A 173 -4.82 -9.39 17.40
N TYR A 174 -5.54 -10.49 17.51
CA TYR A 174 -6.32 -11.08 16.42
C TYR A 174 -5.49 -11.58 15.22
N LEU A 175 -4.26 -12.02 15.49
CA LEU A 175 -3.32 -12.53 14.49
C LEU A 175 -3.97 -13.50 13.49
N ASP A 176 -4.73 -14.46 13.98
CA ASP A 176 -5.34 -15.51 13.16
C ASP A 176 -6.47 -14.95 12.27
N ASP A 177 -7.21 -13.94 12.76
CA ASP A 177 -8.20 -13.24 11.95
C ASP A 177 -7.52 -12.60 10.72
N TYR A 178 -6.39 -11.93 10.94
CA TYR A 178 -5.62 -11.31 9.86
C TYR A 178 -5.00 -12.33 8.92
N LYS A 179 -4.51 -13.46 9.41
CA LYS A 179 -4.04 -14.56 8.55
C LYS A 179 -5.13 -15.03 7.60
N LEU A 180 -6.36 -15.20 8.11
CA LEU A 180 -7.48 -15.57 7.23
C LEU A 180 -7.81 -14.45 6.22
N MET A 181 -7.77 -13.21 6.63
CA MET A 181 -8.15 -12.05 5.77
C MET A 181 -7.14 -11.75 4.65
N ASN A 182 -5.85 -11.95 4.88
CA ASN A 182 -4.76 -11.53 3.99
C ASN A 182 -4.95 -11.91 2.51
N PRO A 183 -5.25 -13.17 2.12
CA PRO A 183 -5.40 -13.52 0.70
C PRO A 183 -6.57 -12.78 0.03
N TYR A 184 -7.65 -12.53 0.76
CA TYR A 184 -8.82 -11.80 0.23
C TYR A 184 -8.54 -10.31 0.12
N ILE A 185 -7.75 -9.74 1.04
CA ILE A 185 -7.28 -8.35 0.98
C ILE A 185 -6.46 -8.13 -0.28
N LEU A 186 -5.47 -8.98 -0.54
CA LEU A 186 -4.62 -8.86 -1.73
C LEU A 186 -5.42 -9.06 -3.03
N LYS A 187 -6.33 -10.03 -3.02
CA LYS A 187 -7.24 -10.25 -4.16
C LYS A 187 -8.07 -9.00 -4.45
N LEU A 188 -8.66 -8.38 -3.43
CA LEU A 188 -9.48 -7.18 -3.59
C LEU A 188 -8.66 -5.98 -4.07
N ALA A 189 -7.44 -5.82 -3.58
CA ALA A 189 -6.52 -4.78 -4.07
C ALA A 189 -6.23 -4.96 -5.57
N ARG A 190 -5.93 -6.17 -6.02
CA ARG A 190 -5.70 -6.50 -7.43
C ARG A 190 -6.91 -6.23 -8.32
N GLU A 191 -8.09 -6.66 -7.87
CA GLU A 191 -9.35 -6.42 -8.59
C GLU A 191 -9.58 -4.93 -8.82
N LYS A 192 -9.27 -4.09 -7.84
CA LYS A 192 -9.39 -2.64 -7.97
C LYS A 192 -8.30 -2.05 -8.87
N ILE A 193 -7.04 -2.37 -8.61
CA ILE A 193 -5.89 -1.85 -9.36
C ILE A 193 -5.97 -2.21 -10.85
N SER A 194 -6.49 -3.40 -11.19
CA SER A 194 -6.67 -3.84 -12.57
C SER A 194 -7.59 -2.94 -13.40
N LYS A 195 -8.44 -2.13 -12.77
CA LYS A 195 -9.29 -1.14 -13.46
C LYS A 195 -8.48 0.00 -14.10
N GLY A 196 -7.26 0.21 -13.63
CA GLY A 196 -6.31 1.16 -14.23
C GLY A 196 -5.68 0.69 -15.54
N GLY A 197 -5.88 -0.59 -15.90
CA GLY A 197 -5.32 -1.20 -17.09
C GLY A 197 -4.20 -2.19 -16.81
N GLU A 198 -3.75 -2.87 -17.87
CA GLU A 198 -2.76 -3.95 -17.77
C GLU A 198 -1.39 -3.46 -17.28
N ASP A 199 -0.94 -2.30 -17.74
CA ASP A 199 0.35 -1.73 -17.32
C ASP A 199 0.35 -1.38 -15.83
N VAL A 200 -0.75 -0.81 -15.31
CA VAL A 200 -0.89 -0.45 -13.88
C VAL A 200 -0.88 -1.71 -13.01
N LEU A 201 -1.59 -2.76 -13.41
CA LEU A 201 -1.58 -4.03 -12.68
C LEU A 201 -0.19 -4.70 -12.73
N LYS A 202 0.47 -4.70 -13.90
CA LYS A 202 1.81 -5.26 -14.06
C LYS A 202 2.83 -4.57 -13.16
N GLU A 203 2.81 -3.24 -13.09
CA GLU A 203 3.67 -2.48 -12.19
C GLU A 203 3.40 -2.84 -10.72
N PHE A 204 2.13 -2.98 -10.34
CA PHE A 204 1.75 -3.43 -8.99
C PHE A 204 2.32 -4.80 -8.66
N GLU A 205 2.18 -5.79 -9.56
CA GLU A 205 2.69 -7.15 -9.34
C GLU A 205 4.23 -7.19 -9.22
N GLU A 206 4.94 -6.41 -10.04
CA GLU A 206 6.40 -6.32 -9.93
C GLU A 206 6.83 -5.63 -8.62
N GLY A 207 6.15 -4.55 -8.23
CA GLY A 207 6.39 -3.86 -6.96
C GLY A 207 6.13 -4.78 -5.76
N PHE A 208 5.06 -5.53 -5.77
CA PHE A 208 4.71 -6.50 -4.73
C PHE A 208 5.76 -7.63 -4.64
N LYS A 209 6.22 -8.16 -5.78
CA LYS A 209 7.29 -9.16 -5.84
C LYS A 209 8.59 -8.63 -5.25
N GLN A 210 9.00 -7.41 -5.59
CA GLN A 210 10.21 -6.78 -5.04
C GLN A 210 10.08 -6.51 -3.54
N ALA A 211 8.90 -6.11 -3.07
CA ALA A 211 8.63 -5.92 -1.65
C ALA A 211 8.82 -7.21 -0.85
N ARG A 212 8.40 -8.35 -1.40
CA ARG A 212 8.61 -9.68 -0.76
C ARG A 212 10.08 -10.04 -0.62
N ILE A 213 10.90 -9.72 -1.63
CA ILE A 213 12.36 -9.93 -1.56
C ILE A 213 12.94 -9.08 -0.42
N GLY A 214 12.53 -7.81 -0.34
CA GLY A 214 12.94 -6.91 0.74
C GLY A 214 12.52 -7.43 2.11
N GLN A 215 11.27 -7.91 2.25
CA GLN A 215 10.77 -8.49 3.50
C GLN A 215 11.58 -9.71 3.96
N TYR A 216 11.89 -10.62 3.03
CA TYR A 216 12.72 -11.78 3.34
C TYR A 216 14.12 -11.37 3.85
N LEU A 217 14.72 -10.37 3.21
CA LEU A 217 16.02 -9.85 3.65
C LEU A 217 15.94 -9.16 5.01
N ASP A 218 14.89 -8.38 5.25
CA ASP A 218 14.66 -7.71 6.53
C ASP A 218 14.53 -8.72 7.69
N THR A 219 13.74 -9.78 7.49
CA THR A 219 13.61 -10.87 8.47
C THR A 219 14.95 -11.57 8.73
N LYS A 220 15.75 -11.83 7.65
CA LYS A 220 17.08 -12.41 7.77
C LYS A 220 18.04 -11.51 8.56
N LEU A 221 17.89 -10.18 8.40
CA LEU A 221 18.64 -9.16 9.16
C LEU A 221 18.37 -9.26 10.66
N LYS A 222 17.11 -9.34 11.05
CA LYS A 222 16.70 -9.47 12.46
C LYS A 222 17.24 -10.74 13.11
N ASP A 223 17.22 -11.86 12.38
CA ASP A 223 17.71 -13.16 12.89
C ASP A 223 19.24 -13.25 13.00
N LYS A 224 20.00 -12.61 12.11
CA LYS A 224 21.46 -12.68 12.04
C LYS A 224 22.12 -11.36 11.65
N PRO A 225 22.07 -10.32 12.47
CA PRO A 225 22.54 -8.99 12.11
C PRO A 225 24.04 -8.90 11.76
N THR A 226 24.87 -9.82 12.29
CA THR A 226 26.32 -9.82 12.06
C THR A 226 26.75 -10.52 10.75
N SER A 227 25.86 -11.13 10.02
CA SER A 227 26.14 -11.90 8.78
C SER A 227 25.74 -11.20 7.50
N ILE A 228 25.39 -9.90 7.56
CA ILE A 228 24.77 -9.16 6.46
C ILE A 228 25.80 -8.26 5.81
N THR A 229 25.79 -8.26 4.48
CA THR A 229 26.56 -7.33 3.67
C THR A 229 25.84 -5.99 3.53
N GLU A 230 26.60 -4.94 3.17
CA GLU A 230 26.02 -3.62 2.87
C GLU A 230 25.03 -3.71 1.71
N GLU A 231 25.30 -4.56 0.71
CA GLU A 231 24.40 -4.79 -0.41
C GLU A 231 23.08 -5.42 0.03
N GLU A 232 23.12 -6.43 0.92
CA GLU A 232 21.90 -7.05 1.48
C GLU A 232 21.08 -6.07 2.31
N LEU A 233 21.72 -5.19 3.07
CA LEU A 233 21.05 -4.12 3.80
C LEU A 233 20.33 -3.15 2.85
N VAL A 234 21.01 -2.69 1.80
CA VAL A 234 20.41 -1.81 0.78
C VAL A 234 19.26 -2.51 0.06
N GLU A 235 19.38 -3.81 -0.22
CA GLU A 235 18.32 -4.59 -0.85
C GLU A 235 17.10 -4.78 0.07
N SER A 236 17.29 -4.87 1.40
CA SER A 236 16.15 -4.98 2.34
C SER A 236 15.20 -3.79 2.25
N TYR A 237 15.71 -2.60 1.95
CA TYR A 237 14.87 -1.42 1.73
C TYR A 237 13.94 -1.51 0.50
N LYS A 238 14.09 -2.53 -0.34
CA LYS A 238 13.13 -2.81 -1.42
C LYS A 238 11.73 -3.06 -0.91
N LYS A 239 11.58 -3.57 0.33
CA LYS A 239 10.29 -3.72 0.99
C LYS A 239 9.45 -2.43 0.91
N TYR A 240 10.00 -1.32 1.37
CA TYR A 240 9.30 -0.04 1.42
C TYR A 240 9.32 0.70 0.07
N ARG A 241 10.47 0.73 -0.59
CA ARG A 241 10.67 1.46 -1.85
C ARG A 241 9.76 0.95 -2.96
N SER A 242 9.64 -0.39 -3.07
CA SER A 242 8.90 -0.98 -4.19
C SER A 242 7.39 -0.76 -4.05
N VAL A 243 6.82 -0.97 -2.87
CA VAL A 243 5.38 -0.77 -2.65
C VAL A 243 4.99 0.69 -2.84
N MET A 244 5.68 1.60 -2.17
CA MET A 244 5.36 3.02 -2.23
C MET A 244 5.74 3.65 -3.57
N GLY A 245 6.87 3.23 -4.17
CA GLY A 245 7.28 3.67 -5.49
C GLY A 245 6.28 3.28 -6.57
N THR A 246 5.86 2.03 -6.58
CA THR A 246 4.85 1.52 -7.51
C THR A 246 3.49 2.19 -7.30
N ALA A 247 3.07 2.40 -6.05
CA ALA A 247 1.84 3.15 -5.79
C ALA A 247 1.91 4.56 -6.38
N GLY A 248 3.04 5.27 -6.19
CA GLY A 248 3.26 6.58 -6.80
C GLY A 248 3.18 6.54 -8.33
N GLN A 249 3.85 5.58 -8.97
CA GLN A 249 3.83 5.40 -10.42
C GLN A 249 2.41 5.16 -10.94
N ASN A 250 1.66 4.33 -10.27
CA ASN A 250 0.29 3.98 -10.65
C ASN A 250 -0.72 5.14 -10.46
N MET A 251 -0.42 6.13 -9.58
CA MET A 251 -1.22 7.36 -9.53
C MET A 251 -1.09 8.19 -10.82
N ALA A 252 -0.05 7.97 -11.60
CA ALA A 252 0.07 8.51 -12.95
C ALA A 252 -0.42 7.53 -14.03
N LEU A 253 -1.10 6.45 -13.68
CA LEU A 253 -1.48 5.35 -14.58
C LEU A 253 -0.27 4.79 -15.34
N SER A 254 0.87 4.70 -14.67
CA SER A 254 2.18 4.29 -15.21
C SER A 254 2.67 5.07 -16.43
N ARG A 255 2.09 6.25 -16.70
CA ARG A 255 2.43 7.09 -17.87
C ARG A 255 3.69 7.90 -17.63
N GLU A 256 4.62 7.80 -18.57
CA GLU A 256 5.87 8.56 -18.54
C GLU A 256 5.69 10.03 -19.00
N PRO A 257 6.52 10.97 -18.53
CA PRO A 257 7.61 10.79 -17.54
C PRO A 257 7.15 10.95 -16.08
N LEU A 258 5.86 11.16 -15.84
CA LEU A 258 5.33 11.45 -14.49
C LEU A 258 5.33 10.22 -13.60
N GLY A 259 5.04 9.05 -14.19
CA GLY A 259 5.08 7.77 -13.48
C GLY A 259 6.45 7.51 -12.85
N GLU A 260 7.53 7.64 -13.61
CA GLU A 260 8.92 7.50 -13.10
C GLU A 260 9.21 8.47 -11.95
N ILE A 261 8.75 9.70 -12.04
CA ILE A 261 9.01 10.72 -11.02
C ILE A 261 8.25 10.43 -9.74
N PHE A 262 6.99 10.04 -9.85
CA PHE A 262 6.21 9.64 -8.69
C PHE A 262 6.79 8.39 -8.04
N HIS A 263 7.25 7.42 -8.85
CA HIS A 263 7.96 6.25 -8.34
C HIS A 263 9.19 6.66 -7.52
N ILE A 264 10.10 7.44 -8.08
CA ILE A 264 11.33 7.87 -7.41
C ILE A 264 11.02 8.67 -6.14
N GLY A 265 10.05 9.58 -6.21
CA GLY A 265 9.67 10.43 -5.08
C GLY A 265 9.12 9.63 -3.91
N MET A 266 8.18 8.74 -4.17
CA MET A 266 7.55 7.90 -3.16
C MET A 266 8.51 6.84 -2.60
N ALA A 267 9.35 6.23 -3.46
CA ALA A 267 10.37 5.28 -3.02
C ALA A 267 11.37 5.93 -2.03
N LYS A 268 11.85 7.13 -2.34
CA LYS A 268 12.76 7.87 -1.45
C LYS A 268 12.10 8.31 -0.15
N ALA A 269 10.83 8.70 -0.20
CA ALA A 269 10.08 9.05 1.00
C ALA A 269 9.95 7.84 1.95
N ALA A 270 9.58 6.67 1.41
CA ALA A 270 9.45 5.44 2.17
C ALA A 270 10.79 4.98 2.76
N GLU A 271 11.88 5.08 1.99
CA GLU A 271 13.24 4.79 2.45
C GLU A 271 13.66 5.68 3.61
N SER A 272 13.32 6.98 3.55
CA SER A 272 13.62 7.92 4.63
C SER A 272 12.85 7.63 5.92
N VAL A 273 11.63 7.14 5.82
CA VAL A 273 10.82 6.72 6.97
C VAL A 273 11.35 5.41 7.54
N GLY A 274 11.66 4.41 6.70
CA GLY A 274 12.25 3.14 7.12
C GLY A 274 13.55 3.32 7.89
N CYS A 275 14.49 4.11 7.37
CA CYS A 275 15.75 4.42 8.05
C CYS A 275 15.55 5.14 9.40
N GLY A 276 14.46 5.89 9.58
CA GLY A 276 14.15 6.57 10.84
C GLY A 276 13.63 5.65 11.94
N ASN A 277 13.07 4.50 11.58
CA ASN A 277 12.55 3.51 12.52
C ASN A 277 13.62 2.53 13.04
N GLU A 278 14.76 2.45 12.37
CA GLU A 278 15.86 1.53 12.71
C GLU A 278 17.00 2.17 13.54
N ILE A 279 16.90 3.48 13.84
CA ILE A 279 17.83 4.24 14.69
C ILE A 279 17.24 4.46 16.08
#